data_db4f78781cd808c1926e32f2637f736e
#
_entry.id   db4f78781cd808c1926e32f2637f736e
#
_cell.length_a   1.000
_cell.length_b   1.000
_cell.length_c   1.000
_cell.angle_alpha   90.00
_cell.angle_beta   90.00
_cell.angle_gamma   90.00
#
_symmetry.space_group_name_H-M   'P 1'
#
loop_
_entity.id
_entity.type
_entity.pdbx_description
1 polymer ?
#
loop_
_entity_poly.entity_id
_entity_poly.type
_entity_poly.pdbx_seq_one_letter_code
_entity_poly.pdbx_strand_id
1 'polypeptide(L)'
;MNNITLAPIQPDQPSHLMPVFSRQPISFVRGRGSYLYTEDGSEYLDALTGIAVCGLGHAHPVLAEAIAEQAATLIHTSNIYEVPWQTAAAQKLAEVSGMEE
;
A
#
# COMPACT_ATOMS: atom_id res chain seq x y z
N MET A 1 9.63 -9.81 17.37
CA MET A 1 9.55 -9.15 16.07
C MET A 1 10.50 -7.97 16.10
N ASN A 2 11.54 -7.99 15.26
CA ASN A 2 12.44 -6.85 15.17
C ASN A 2 11.70 -5.71 14.48
N ASN A 3 11.35 -4.67 15.24
CA ASN A 3 10.85 -3.43 14.65
C ASN A 3 11.99 -2.83 13.81
N ILE A 4 11.88 -2.91 12.50
CA ILE A 4 12.74 -2.13 11.61
C ILE A 4 12.27 -0.68 11.74
N THR A 5 12.95 0.07 12.59
CA THR A 5 12.77 1.53 12.65
C THR A 5 13.60 2.11 11.52
N LEU A 6 12.94 2.56 10.46
CA LEU A 6 13.62 3.33 9.42
C LEU A 6 14.01 4.69 10.03
N ALA A 7 15.30 5.04 9.95
CA ALA A 7 15.73 6.38 10.32
C ALA A 7 15.06 7.40 9.38
N PRO A 8 14.63 8.57 9.91
CA PRO A 8 14.06 9.62 9.07
C PRO A 8 15.08 10.04 8.00
N ILE A 9 14.57 10.23 6.78
CA ILE A 9 15.41 10.70 5.66
C ILE A 9 15.81 12.14 5.95
N GLN A 10 17.12 12.39 6.13
CA GLN A 10 17.62 13.73 6.33
C GLN A 10 17.59 14.49 4.99
N PRO A 11 17.14 15.76 4.95
CA PRO A 11 17.02 16.54 3.73
C PRO A 11 18.34 16.70 2.94
N ASP A 12 19.47 16.65 3.64
CA ASP A 12 20.80 16.88 3.10
C ASP A 12 21.55 15.60 2.69
N GLN A 13 20.94 14.43 2.85
CA GLN A 13 21.57 13.19 2.41
C GLN A 13 21.44 13.00 0.88
N PRO A 14 22.52 12.59 0.20
CA PRO A 14 22.45 12.30 -1.22
C PRO A 14 21.45 11.18 -1.47
N SER A 15 20.46 11.43 -2.34
CA SER A 15 19.51 10.43 -2.75
C SER A 15 20.19 9.37 -3.62
N HIS A 16 20.08 8.10 -3.25
CA HIS A 16 20.49 6.98 -4.09
C HIS A 16 19.39 6.54 -5.08
N LEU A 17 18.29 7.28 -5.13
CA LEU A 17 17.18 7.00 -6.05
C LEU A 17 17.46 7.67 -7.40
N MET A 18 17.17 6.92 -8.47
CA MET A 18 17.21 7.48 -9.82
C MET A 18 16.22 8.66 -9.92
N PRO A 19 16.61 9.83 -10.44
CA PRO A 19 15.77 11.03 -10.47
C PRO A 19 14.76 11.01 -11.62
N VAL A 20 13.87 10.02 -11.62
CA VAL A 20 12.83 9.84 -12.64
C VAL A 20 11.58 10.70 -12.39
N PHE A 21 11.39 11.22 -11.18
CA PHE A 21 10.27 12.07 -10.80
C PHE A 21 10.73 13.31 -10.04
N SER A 22 10.07 14.43 -10.30
CA SER A 22 10.17 15.62 -9.44
C SER A 22 9.23 15.45 -8.25
N ARG A 23 9.80 15.27 -7.05
CA ARG A 23 9.03 15.05 -5.83
C ARG A 23 8.70 16.34 -5.13
N GLN A 24 7.51 16.41 -4.53
CA GLN A 24 7.18 17.49 -3.60
C GLN A 24 8.01 17.32 -2.31
N PRO A 25 8.46 18.42 -1.67
CA PRO A 25 9.27 18.36 -0.46
C PRO A 25 8.43 18.10 0.80
N ILE A 26 7.54 17.10 0.73
CA ILE A 26 6.68 16.67 1.84
C ILE A 26 6.91 15.19 2.05
N SER A 27 7.13 14.77 3.30
CA SER A 27 7.25 13.38 3.68
C SER A 27 6.11 12.97 4.59
N PHE A 28 5.30 12.02 4.13
CA PHE A 28 4.25 11.41 4.94
C PHE A 28 4.77 10.15 5.62
N VAL A 29 4.58 10.06 6.92
CA VAL A 29 5.06 8.94 7.74
C VAL A 29 3.93 8.03 8.22
N ARG A 30 2.68 8.50 8.12
CA ARG A 30 1.50 7.77 8.57
C ARG A 30 0.27 8.18 7.75
N GLY A 31 -0.68 7.24 7.62
CA GLY A 31 -2.01 7.51 7.05
C GLY A 31 -3.11 6.85 7.88
N ARG A 32 -4.29 7.45 7.89
CA ARG A 32 -5.50 6.88 8.49
C ARG A 32 -6.75 7.38 7.76
N GLY A 33 -7.53 6.45 7.22
CA GLY A 33 -8.68 6.82 6.40
C GLY A 33 -8.27 7.71 5.24
N SER A 34 -8.87 8.87 5.11
CA SER A 34 -8.55 9.84 4.05
C SER A 34 -7.48 10.88 4.45
N TYR A 35 -6.73 10.65 5.50
CA TYR A 35 -5.75 11.60 5.98
C TYR A 35 -4.33 11.03 6.02
N LEU A 36 -3.37 11.89 5.67
CA LEU A 36 -1.93 11.66 5.76
C LEU A 36 -1.32 12.58 6.81
N TYR A 37 -0.24 12.13 7.42
CA TYR A 37 0.42 12.84 8.50
C TYR A 37 1.92 12.89 8.26
N THR A 38 2.49 14.07 8.45
CA THR A 38 3.95 14.29 8.47
C THR A 38 4.53 13.93 9.84
N GLU A 39 5.87 13.93 9.95
CA GLU A 39 6.56 13.59 11.19
C GLU A 39 6.27 14.59 12.33
N ASP A 40 6.07 15.87 12.01
CA ASP A 40 5.69 16.92 12.96
C ASP A 40 4.22 16.86 13.38
N GLY A 41 3.44 15.93 12.82
CA GLY A 41 2.03 15.72 13.12
C GLY A 41 1.06 16.56 12.30
N SER A 42 1.54 17.34 11.32
CA SER A 42 0.66 18.06 10.41
C SER A 42 -0.23 17.11 9.64
N GLU A 43 -1.51 17.46 9.51
CA GLU A 43 -2.54 16.62 8.88
C GLU A 43 -2.91 17.15 7.49
N TYR A 44 -3.04 16.26 6.52
CA TYR A 44 -3.41 16.55 5.14
C TYR A 44 -4.54 15.64 4.68
N LEU A 45 -5.56 16.20 4.05
CA LEU A 45 -6.57 15.43 3.34
C LEU A 45 -5.95 14.85 2.06
N ASP A 46 -5.96 13.53 1.95
CA ASP A 46 -5.47 12.83 0.75
C ASP A 46 -6.57 12.66 -0.28
N ALA A 47 -6.67 13.61 -1.20
CA ALA A 47 -7.55 13.54 -2.36
C ALA A 47 -6.89 12.85 -3.57
N LEU A 48 -5.60 12.51 -3.48
CA LEU A 48 -4.86 11.81 -4.55
C LEU A 48 -4.94 10.28 -4.41
N THR A 49 -4.98 9.78 -3.17
CA THR A 49 -5.11 8.36 -2.80
C THR A 49 -4.06 7.44 -3.47
N GLY A 50 -2.82 7.95 -3.63
CA GLY A 50 -1.76 7.22 -4.35
C GLY A 50 -2.06 7.06 -5.85
N ILE A 51 -2.78 8.01 -6.46
CA ILE A 51 -3.33 7.96 -7.83
C ILE A 51 -4.36 6.83 -7.95
N ALA A 52 -5.43 6.96 -7.16
CA ALA A 52 -6.59 6.06 -7.11
C ALA A 52 -6.26 4.61 -6.66
N VAL A 53 -5.24 4.43 -5.82
CA VAL A 53 -4.83 3.11 -5.29
C VAL A 53 -5.51 2.82 -3.94
N CYS A 54 -5.57 3.81 -3.04
CA CYS A 54 -6.05 3.63 -1.68
C CYS A 54 -7.57 3.82 -1.57
N GLY A 55 -8.36 3.10 -2.36
CA GLY A 55 -9.82 3.23 -2.44
C GLY A 55 -10.55 2.98 -1.10
N LEU A 56 -9.96 2.22 -0.17
CA LEU A 56 -10.47 1.99 1.18
C LEU A 56 -9.89 2.96 2.22
N GLY A 57 -9.07 3.91 1.76
CA GLY A 57 -8.29 4.78 2.65
C GLY A 57 -7.04 4.10 3.20
N HIS A 58 -6.26 4.90 3.97
CA HIS A 58 -5.02 4.44 4.59
C HIS A 58 -5.28 3.61 5.84
N ALA A 59 -4.46 2.58 6.04
CA ALA A 59 -4.46 1.71 7.22
C ALA A 59 -5.84 1.11 7.53
N HIS A 60 -6.60 0.70 6.49
CA HIS A 60 -7.88 0.04 6.68
C HIS A 60 -7.66 -1.26 7.47
N PRO A 61 -8.29 -1.44 8.65
CA PRO A 61 -7.92 -2.51 9.59
C PRO A 61 -8.10 -3.91 8.99
N VAL A 62 -9.22 -4.16 8.32
CA VAL A 62 -9.50 -5.47 7.71
C VAL A 62 -8.51 -5.81 6.60
N LEU A 63 -8.13 -4.81 5.78
CA LEU A 63 -7.14 -5.02 4.72
C LEU A 63 -5.75 -5.27 5.30
N ALA A 64 -5.35 -4.50 6.32
CA ALA A 64 -4.05 -4.67 6.98
C ALA A 64 -3.93 -6.05 7.64
N GLU A 65 -4.98 -6.51 8.32
CA GLU A 65 -5.05 -7.84 8.93
C GLU A 65 -4.96 -8.96 7.88
N ALA A 66 -5.76 -8.89 6.81
CA ALA A 66 -5.74 -9.87 5.75
C ALA A 66 -4.38 -9.98 5.05
N ILE A 67 -3.71 -8.84 4.79
CA ILE A 67 -2.35 -8.82 4.23
C ILE A 67 -1.35 -9.46 5.19
N ALA A 68 -1.41 -9.14 6.48
CA ALA A 68 -0.50 -9.68 7.48
C ALA A 68 -0.66 -11.19 7.63
N GLU A 69 -1.88 -11.69 7.67
CA GLU A 69 -2.19 -13.13 7.74
C GLU A 69 -1.68 -13.85 6.49
N GLN A 70 -1.99 -13.34 5.31
CA GLN A 70 -1.57 -13.97 4.06
C GLN A 70 -0.04 -13.93 3.88
N ALA A 71 0.60 -12.84 4.23
CA ALA A 71 2.06 -12.72 4.18
C ALA A 71 2.77 -13.69 5.14
N ALA A 72 2.16 -13.98 6.29
CA ALA A 72 2.66 -14.98 7.23
C ALA A 72 2.41 -16.43 6.78
N THR A 73 1.49 -16.64 5.84
CA THR A 73 1.10 -17.98 5.35
C THR A 73 1.84 -18.33 4.06
N LEU A 74 1.69 -17.50 3.02
CA LEU A 74 2.27 -17.73 1.70
C LEU A 74 2.28 -16.45 0.88
N ILE A 75 3.47 -16.02 0.42
CA ILE A 75 3.61 -14.78 -0.34
C ILE A 75 3.42 -15.04 -1.84
N HIS A 76 4.13 -16.04 -2.40
CA HIS A 76 4.14 -16.28 -3.85
C HIS A 76 4.66 -17.68 -4.19
N THR A 77 4.11 -18.28 -5.25
CA THR A 77 4.52 -19.61 -5.74
C THR A 77 4.80 -19.68 -7.24
N SER A 78 4.73 -18.56 -7.98
CA SER A 78 4.72 -18.53 -9.45
C SER A 78 3.40 -19.03 -10.09
N ASN A 79 3.13 -18.54 -11.30
CA ASN A 79 1.93 -18.91 -12.09
C ASN A 79 2.00 -20.32 -12.72
N ILE A 80 3.08 -21.06 -12.50
CA ILE A 80 3.16 -22.48 -12.92
C ILE A 80 2.41 -23.41 -11.96
N TYR A 81 1.99 -22.90 -10.80
CA TYR A 81 1.16 -23.62 -9.84
C TYR A 81 -0.20 -22.94 -9.71
N GLU A 82 -1.20 -23.70 -9.28
CA GLU A 82 -2.50 -23.14 -8.94
C GLU A 82 -2.41 -22.27 -7.68
N VAL A 83 -2.99 -21.09 -7.75
CA VAL A 83 -3.06 -20.14 -6.64
C VAL A 83 -4.54 -19.92 -6.29
N PRO A 84 -5.07 -20.55 -5.22
CA PRO A 84 -6.49 -20.50 -4.87
C PRO A 84 -7.07 -19.08 -4.75
N TRP A 85 -6.30 -18.15 -4.17
CA TRP A 85 -6.72 -16.75 -4.03
C TRP A 85 -6.82 -16.00 -5.37
N GLN A 86 -6.02 -16.37 -6.35
CA GLN A 86 -6.10 -15.81 -7.71
C GLN A 86 -7.44 -16.20 -8.36
N THR A 87 -7.80 -17.47 -8.26
CA THR A 87 -9.08 -17.98 -8.77
C THR A 87 -10.27 -17.33 -8.07
N ALA A 88 -10.24 -17.26 -6.73
CA ALA A 88 -11.30 -16.62 -5.95
C ALA A 88 -11.46 -15.13 -6.27
N ALA A 89 -10.35 -14.41 -6.46
CA ALA A 89 -10.38 -12.99 -6.85
C ALA A 89 -10.96 -12.79 -8.26
N ALA A 90 -10.56 -13.63 -9.21
CA ALA A 90 -11.09 -13.59 -10.58
C ALA A 90 -12.61 -13.85 -10.60
N GLN A 91 -13.07 -14.87 -9.89
CA GLN A 91 -14.49 -15.16 -9.74
C GLN A 91 -15.25 -13.98 -9.14
N LYS A 92 -14.71 -13.38 -8.06
CA LYS A 92 -15.36 -12.23 -7.43
C LYS A 92 -15.42 -11.01 -8.32
N LEU A 93 -14.38 -10.76 -9.12
CA LEU A 93 -14.38 -9.69 -10.12
C LEU A 93 -15.42 -9.93 -11.21
N ALA A 94 -15.56 -11.15 -11.72
CA ALA A 94 -16.59 -11.50 -12.70
C ALA A 94 -17.99 -11.26 -12.14
N GLU A 95 -18.28 -11.72 -10.90
CA GLU A 95 -19.55 -11.50 -10.24
C GLU A 95 -19.93 -10.02 -10.11
N VAL A 96 -18.99 -9.16 -9.66
CA VAL A 96 -19.29 -7.75 -9.38
C VAL A 96 -19.27 -6.87 -10.63
N SER A 97 -18.56 -7.27 -11.68
CA SER A 97 -18.51 -6.55 -12.95
C SER A 97 -19.61 -6.94 -13.93
N GLY A 98 -20.24 -8.10 -13.72
CA GLY A 98 -21.20 -8.69 -14.68
C GLY A 98 -20.51 -9.20 -15.96
N MET A 99 -19.21 -9.38 -15.97
CA MET A 99 -18.47 -9.96 -17.10
C MET A 99 -18.43 -11.48 -16.93
N GLU A 100 -18.96 -12.16 -17.91
CA GLU A 100 -18.83 -13.61 -18.06
C GLU A 100 -17.58 -13.90 -18.90
N GLU A 101 -16.41 -14.13 -18.27
CA GLU A 101 -15.07 -14.42 -18.88
C GLU A 101 -14.42 -13.24 -19.63
#